data_b3639a16c5911f781e06a069cd3919cb
#
_entry.id   b3639a16c5911f781e06a069cd3919cb
#
_cell.length_a   1.000
_cell.length_b   1.000
_cell.length_c   1.000
_cell.angle_alpha   90.00
_cell.angle_beta   90.00
_cell.angle_gamma   90.00
#
_symmetry.space_group_name_H-M   'P 1'
#
loop_
_entity.id
_entity.type
_entity.pdbx_description
1 polymer ?
#
loop_
_entity_poly.entity_id
_entity_poly.type
_entity_poly.pdbx_seq_one_letter_code
_entity_poly.pdbx_strand_id
1 'polypeptide(L)'
;MEASQAARASAGGGTAARRRSLRARLKDPGRTAHRLVRRFAFVLLRLTALGRPAPAGGGRPVVRVLLQHANGTGGTIRTVLTMCGHLVRDHDVEIVSVVRARETPFFPIPDGVRVTFADDRLAPPSGRVARWTRRLLRRLPSVLTPLEDASFRDMNLWTDLRLVRAVRSAPADVLVGTRPSLNLLLAELAPRGVVTLGQDHRHLPGYRPALRAEIVRRYGRLTALTTLTEAARAGFAEALAGTPVRLVTIPNALPTLSGGPSRREEPVVLAAGRFVRAKGFDLLIRAYAPLVEKHPGWRLRIHGSGARHDRLREQIAELGVGDHVELLPRTDMGRALERASVYVLSSRFEGMPLVLLEAMSKGLAVVAFDCPAGPAEMIEDGVDGLLVPPRDVDALTAALDRVLSDRDLRDRLGKAAPASTDAYRLERVGPLWSRLMDDLLHRS
;
A
#
# COMPACT_ATOMS: atom_id res chain seq x y z
N MET A 1 -50.01 -13.82 -18.07
CA MET A 1 -48.95 -14.51 -18.89
C MET A 1 -47.57 -13.83 -18.76
N GLU A 2 -47.49 -12.56 -18.41
CA GLU A 2 -46.20 -11.83 -18.30
C GLU A 2 -45.37 -12.16 -17.06
N ALA A 3 -46.00 -12.50 -15.92
CA ALA A 3 -45.29 -12.82 -14.67
C ALA A 3 -44.47 -14.15 -14.74
N SER A 4 -44.85 -15.07 -15.66
CA SER A 4 -44.14 -16.35 -15.84
C SER A 4 -42.90 -16.25 -16.72
N GLN A 5 -42.79 -15.20 -17.54
CA GLN A 5 -41.61 -14.99 -18.39
C GLN A 5 -40.46 -14.29 -17.63
N ALA A 6 -40.79 -13.38 -16.68
CA ALA A 6 -39.79 -12.70 -15.84
C ALA A 6 -39.07 -13.65 -14.87
N ALA A 7 -39.73 -14.67 -14.34
CA ALA A 7 -39.13 -15.65 -13.45
C ALA A 7 -38.15 -16.62 -14.18
N ARG A 8 -38.35 -16.88 -15.47
CA ARG A 8 -37.43 -17.73 -16.28
C ARG A 8 -36.18 -16.97 -16.74
N ALA A 9 -36.23 -15.66 -16.89
CA ALA A 9 -35.09 -14.85 -17.27
C ALA A 9 -34.07 -14.68 -16.13
N SER A 10 -34.52 -14.62 -14.85
CA SER A 10 -33.64 -14.51 -13.69
C SER A 10 -32.91 -15.80 -13.33
N ALA A 11 -33.49 -16.97 -13.60
CA ALA A 11 -32.87 -18.27 -13.35
C ALA A 11 -31.78 -18.65 -14.39
N GLY A 12 -31.88 -18.14 -15.61
CA GLY A 12 -30.91 -18.40 -16.69
C GLY A 12 -29.59 -17.63 -16.57
N GLY A 13 -29.62 -16.42 -15.97
CA GLY A 13 -28.45 -15.57 -15.82
C GLY A 13 -27.41 -16.11 -14.82
N GLY A 14 -27.88 -16.72 -13.72
CA GLY A 14 -27.02 -17.26 -12.68
C GLY A 14 -26.22 -18.49 -13.12
N THR A 15 -26.79 -19.35 -13.93
CA THR A 15 -26.12 -20.59 -14.44
C THR A 15 -25.12 -20.28 -15.55
N ALA A 16 -25.41 -19.30 -16.42
CA ALA A 16 -24.47 -18.88 -17.47
C ALA A 16 -23.25 -18.13 -16.90
N ALA A 17 -23.45 -17.27 -15.90
CA ALA A 17 -22.34 -16.61 -15.19
C ALA A 17 -21.49 -17.61 -14.40
N ARG A 18 -22.11 -18.60 -13.74
CA ARG A 18 -21.41 -19.69 -13.05
C ARG A 18 -20.62 -20.59 -14.03
N ARG A 19 -21.20 -20.94 -15.20
CA ARG A 19 -20.51 -21.71 -16.23
C ARG A 19 -19.38 -20.93 -16.91
N ARG A 20 -19.51 -19.61 -17.12
CA ARG A 20 -18.41 -18.75 -17.61
C ARG A 20 -17.29 -18.66 -16.59
N SER A 21 -17.58 -18.57 -15.28
CA SER A 21 -16.58 -18.57 -14.23
C SER A 21 -15.85 -19.91 -14.10
N LEU A 22 -16.52 -21.04 -14.29
CA LEU A 22 -15.90 -22.38 -14.32
C LEU A 22 -15.00 -22.56 -15.57
N ARG A 23 -15.45 -22.16 -16.75
CA ARG A 23 -14.64 -22.21 -17.98
C ARG A 23 -13.42 -21.27 -17.94
N ALA A 24 -13.52 -20.10 -17.30
CA ALA A 24 -12.38 -19.21 -17.07
C ALA A 24 -11.37 -19.79 -16.07
N ARG A 25 -11.84 -20.61 -15.09
CA ARG A 25 -10.98 -21.32 -14.12
C ARG A 25 -10.21 -22.49 -14.75
N LEU A 26 -10.76 -23.13 -15.80
CA LEU A 26 -10.12 -24.23 -16.53
C LEU A 26 -9.09 -23.76 -17.56
N LYS A 27 -8.99 -22.45 -17.85
CA LYS A 27 -8.12 -21.91 -18.91
C LYS A 27 -6.65 -21.70 -18.50
N ASP A 28 -6.29 -21.90 -17.21
CA ASP A 28 -4.89 -21.76 -16.77
C ASP A 28 -4.54 -22.88 -15.78
N PRO A 29 -4.17 -24.07 -16.28
CA PRO A 29 -3.84 -25.22 -15.46
C PRO A 29 -2.68 -24.94 -14.49
N GLY A 30 -1.72 -24.09 -14.86
CA GLY A 30 -0.61 -23.72 -14.00
C GLY A 30 -1.03 -22.96 -12.73
N ARG A 31 -2.00 -22.06 -12.83
CA ARG A 31 -2.53 -21.35 -11.68
C ARG A 31 -3.32 -22.25 -10.73
N THR A 32 -4.07 -23.21 -11.30
CA THR A 32 -4.82 -24.17 -10.49
C THR A 32 -3.88 -25.12 -9.78
N ALA A 33 -2.88 -25.65 -10.48
CA ALA A 33 -1.85 -26.49 -9.88
C ALA A 33 -1.09 -25.77 -8.75
N HIS A 34 -0.63 -24.55 -8.96
CA HIS A 34 0.04 -23.77 -7.91
C HIS A 34 -0.83 -23.58 -6.66
N ARG A 35 -2.14 -23.30 -6.82
CA ARG A 35 -3.06 -23.18 -5.68
C ARG A 35 -3.23 -24.49 -4.90
N LEU A 36 -3.28 -25.60 -5.59
CA LEU A 36 -3.37 -26.93 -4.96
C LEU A 36 -2.08 -27.27 -4.20
N VAL A 37 -0.92 -27.09 -4.85
CA VAL A 37 0.40 -27.27 -4.23
C VAL A 37 0.54 -26.39 -2.99
N ARG A 38 0.16 -25.12 -3.10
CA ARG A 38 0.17 -24.16 -1.98
C ARG A 38 -0.72 -24.62 -0.81
N ARG A 39 -1.94 -25.08 -1.08
CA ARG A 39 -2.83 -25.61 -0.05
C ARG A 39 -2.23 -26.82 0.64
N PHE A 40 -1.68 -27.75 -0.13
CA PHE A 40 -1.03 -28.93 0.40
C PHE A 40 0.19 -28.55 1.25
N ALA A 41 1.03 -27.63 0.78
CA ALA A 41 2.19 -27.14 1.53
C ALA A 41 1.77 -26.54 2.89
N PHE A 42 0.71 -25.73 2.95
CA PHE A 42 0.21 -25.20 4.21
C PHE A 42 -0.33 -26.29 5.13
N VAL A 43 -1.03 -27.30 4.62
CA VAL A 43 -1.48 -28.45 5.43
C VAL A 43 -0.28 -29.18 6.02
N LEU A 44 0.71 -29.53 5.21
CA LEU A 44 1.93 -30.21 5.65
C LEU A 44 2.69 -29.38 6.70
N LEU A 45 2.88 -28.09 6.42
CA LEU A 45 3.54 -27.20 7.36
C LEU A 45 2.79 -27.09 8.70
N ARG A 46 1.46 -27.11 8.71
CA ARG A 46 0.68 -27.11 9.96
C ARG A 46 0.84 -28.40 10.75
N LEU A 47 0.90 -29.54 10.08
CA LEU A 47 1.13 -30.83 10.75
C LEU A 47 2.52 -30.92 11.37
N THR A 48 3.51 -30.21 10.82
CA THR A 48 4.87 -30.11 11.37
C THR A 48 5.03 -28.97 12.37
N ALA A 49 3.93 -28.33 12.82
CA ALA A 49 3.98 -27.23 13.78
C ALA A 49 4.46 -27.76 15.14
N LEU A 50 5.73 -27.52 15.43
CA LEU A 50 6.30 -27.65 16.77
C LEU A 50 5.66 -26.61 17.70
N GLY A 51 5.55 -26.92 18.96
CA GLY A 51 4.93 -26.06 19.97
C GLY A 51 5.52 -24.65 20.00
N ARG A 52 4.81 -23.73 20.65
CA ARG A 52 5.21 -22.33 20.85
C ARG A 52 6.66 -22.26 21.34
N PRO A 53 7.55 -21.48 20.72
CA PRO A 53 8.75 -21.04 21.40
C PRO A 53 8.31 -20.29 22.66
N ALA A 54 8.90 -20.59 23.81
CA ALA A 54 8.57 -19.91 25.04
C ALA A 54 8.65 -18.39 24.85
N PRO A 55 7.70 -17.60 25.39
CA PRO A 55 7.84 -16.15 25.41
C PRO A 55 9.20 -15.81 26.00
N ALA A 56 9.84 -14.76 25.51
CA ALA A 56 11.05 -14.24 26.11
C ALA A 56 10.67 -13.75 27.53
N GLY A 57 10.89 -14.57 28.53
CA GLY A 57 10.46 -14.29 29.90
C GLY A 57 11.06 -13.03 30.43
N GLY A 58 10.25 -12.09 30.95
CA GLY A 58 10.65 -10.95 31.77
C GLY A 58 11.22 -9.74 31.06
N GLY A 59 11.21 -9.67 29.72
CA GLY A 59 11.66 -8.53 28.92
C GLY A 59 10.50 -7.74 28.31
N ARG A 60 10.85 -6.69 27.52
CA ARG A 60 9.88 -5.94 26.71
C ARG A 60 9.23 -6.87 25.67
N PRO A 61 7.93 -6.70 25.36
CA PRO A 61 7.28 -7.52 24.34
C PRO A 61 8.00 -7.41 22.97
N VAL A 62 8.18 -8.54 22.32
CA VAL A 62 8.87 -8.63 21.03
C VAL A 62 7.87 -8.51 19.89
N VAL A 63 8.00 -7.44 19.09
CA VAL A 63 7.20 -7.18 17.88
C VAL A 63 8.04 -7.49 16.64
N ARG A 64 7.68 -8.55 15.91
CA ARG A 64 8.33 -8.91 14.65
C ARG A 64 7.50 -8.53 13.46
N VAL A 65 8.04 -7.65 12.61
CA VAL A 65 7.38 -7.09 11.43
C VAL A 65 7.94 -7.75 10.15
N LEU A 66 7.09 -8.41 9.38
CA LEU A 66 7.44 -8.95 8.08
C LEU A 66 7.24 -7.86 7.01
N LEU A 67 8.32 -7.44 6.37
CA LEU A 67 8.32 -6.38 5.36
C LEU A 67 9.01 -6.84 4.07
N GLN A 68 8.44 -6.56 2.91
CA GLN A 68 8.98 -7.05 1.63
C GLN A 68 10.40 -6.54 1.33
N HIS A 69 10.65 -5.24 1.52
CA HIS A 69 11.93 -4.58 1.24
C HIS A 69 12.17 -3.45 2.24
N ALA A 70 12.90 -3.69 3.30
CA ALA A 70 13.19 -2.63 4.29
C ALA A 70 14.05 -1.49 3.69
N ASN A 71 14.98 -1.82 2.81
CA ASN A 71 15.85 -0.84 2.12
C ASN A 71 15.22 -0.24 0.85
N GLY A 72 13.95 -0.56 0.56
CA GLY A 72 13.27 -0.14 -0.66
C GLY A 72 12.66 1.26 -0.57
N THR A 73 11.89 1.59 -1.61
CA THR A 73 11.17 2.87 -1.74
C THR A 73 9.67 2.63 -1.75
N GLY A 74 8.90 3.56 -1.20
CA GLY A 74 7.42 3.54 -1.29
C GLY A 74 6.73 3.81 0.04
N GLY A 75 5.46 4.23 -0.05
CA GLY A 75 4.68 4.66 1.11
C GLY A 75 4.56 3.59 2.20
N THR A 76 4.27 2.33 1.83
CA THR A 76 4.18 1.22 2.79
C THR A 76 5.45 1.06 3.63
N ILE A 77 6.63 1.16 3.01
CA ILE A 77 7.90 1.03 3.73
C ILE A 77 8.05 2.17 4.72
N ARG A 78 7.83 3.42 4.26
CA ARG A 78 7.90 4.61 5.11
C ARG A 78 6.94 4.52 6.30
N THR A 79 5.69 4.15 6.06
CA THR A 79 4.67 3.95 7.10
C THR A 79 5.08 2.90 8.12
N VAL A 80 5.58 1.75 7.67
CA VAL A 80 6.03 0.66 8.56
C VAL A 80 7.22 1.11 9.39
N LEU A 81 8.20 1.79 8.81
CA LEU A 81 9.34 2.32 9.55
C LEU A 81 8.91 3.37 10.60
N THR A 82 7.97 4.26 10.25
CA THR A 82 7.41 5.24 11.20
C THR A 82 6.70 4.55 12.38
N MET A 83 5.89 3.53 12.12
CA MET A 83 5.27 2.69 13.15
C MET A 83 6.33 2.01 14.04
N CYS A 84 7.34 1.37 13.44
CA CYS A 84 8.41 0.71 14.18
C CYS A 84 9.18 1.69 15.06
N GLY A 85 9.50 2.90 14.56
CA GLY A 85 10.16 3.95 15.34
C GLY A 85 9.33 4.50 16.51
N HIS A 86 8.00 4.39 16.42
CA HIS A 86 7.13 4.68 17.56
C HIS A 86 7.12 3.52 18.57
N LEU A 87 6.93 2.28 18.09
CA LEU A 87 6.80 1.10 18.95
C LEU A 87 8.08 0.73 19.70
N VAL A 88 9.26 1.07 19.18
CA VAL A 88 10.54 0.76 19.81
C VAL A 88 10.72 1.41 21.20
N ARG A 89 9.89 2.39 21.53
CA ARG A 89 9.88 3.03 22.85
C ARG A 89 9.50 2.05 23.97
N ASP A 90 8.55 1.15 23.67
CA ASP A 90 7.95 0.25 24.66
C ASP A 90 8.12 -1.23 24.31
N HIS A 91 8.60 -1.56 23.11
CA HIS A 91 8.73 -2.92 22.56
C HIS A 91 10.12 -3.16 21.98
N ASP A 92 10.53 -4.43 21.95
CA ASP A 92 11.68 -4.88 21.16
C ASP A 92 11.23 -5.13 19.73
N VAL A 93 11.61 -4.24 18.80
CA VAL A 93 11.13 -4.27 17.41
C VAL A 93 12.15 -4.88 16.48
N GLU A 94 11.73 -5.93 15.75
CA GLU A 94 12.52 -6.57 14.70
C GLU A 94 11.79 -6.52 13.36
N ILE A 95 12.44 -6.02 12.32
CA ILE A 95 11.97 -6.13 10.93
C ILE A 95 12.65 -7.30 10.26
N VAL A 96 11.87 -8.27 9.79
CA VAL A 96 12.33 -9.30 8.87
C VAL A 96 12.01 -8.84 7.45
N SER A 97 13.01 -8.26 6.79
CA SER A 97 12.91 -7.91 5.38
C SER A 97 13.01 -9.15 4.51
N VAL A 98 12.01 -9.39 3.65
CA VAL A 98 12.02 -10.58 2.78
C VAL A 98 13.22 -10.57 1.85
N VAL A 99 13.49 -9.42 1.22
CA VAL A 99 14.59 -9.29 0.27
C VAL A 99 15.42 -8.05 0.58
N ARG A 100 16.76 -8.20 0.52
CA ARG A 100 17.71 -7.10 0.44
C ARG A 100 18.32 -7.03 -0.95
N ALA A 101 18.00 -5.98 -1.69
CA ALA A 101 18.53 -5.73 -3.04
C ALA A 101 19.31 -4.41 -3.14
N ARG A 102 19.36 -3.62 -2.04
CA ARG A 102 20.08 -2.35 -1.92
C ARG A 102 20.91 -2.36 -0.65
N GLU A 103 22.10 -1.80 -0.72
CA GLU A 103 22.99 -1.70 0.41
C GLU A 103 22.47 -0.70 1.44
N THR A 104 22.23 0.52 0.99
CA THR A 104 21.73 1.61 1.83
C THR A 104 20.20 1.68 1.80
N PRO A 105 19.55 1.81 2.97
CA PRO A 105 18.13 2.09 3.06
C PRO A 105 17.80 3.43 2.40
N PHE A 106 16.68 3.48 1.68
CA PHE A 106 16.19 4.73 1.10
C PHE A 106 15.58 5.67 2.17
N PHE A 107 14.89 5.09 3.14
CA PHE A 107 14.43 5.81 4.34
C PHE A 107 15.30 5.38 5.51
N PRO A 108 15.65 6.28 6.45
CA PRO A 108 16.41 5.93 7.64
C PRO A 108 15.66 4.86 8.44
N ILE A 109 16.39 3.84 8.88
CA ILE A 109 15.86 2.87 9.84
C ILE A 109 15.89 3.50 11.21
N PRO A 110 14.77 3.52 11.97
CA PRO A 110 14.74 4.13 13.27
C PRO A 110 15.72 3.46 14.26
N ASP A 111 16.32 4.25 15.13
CA ASP A 111 17.21 3.74 16.16
C ASP A 111 16.49 2.72 17.06
N GLY A 112 17.20 1.67 17.47
CA GLY A 112 16.66 0.58 18.25
C GLY A 112 15.87 -0.47 17.46
N VAL A 113 15.55 -0.24 16.18
CA VAL A 113 14.89 -1.23 15.31
C VAL A 113 15.94 -2.15 14.69
N ARG A 114 15.85 -3.45 15.01
CA ARG A 114 16.71 -4.47 14.42
C ARG A 114 16.16 -4.92 13.06
N VAL A 115 17.02 -4.98 12.04
CA VAL A 115 16.64 -5.47 10.70
C VAL A 115 17.42 -6.72 10.35
N THR A 116 16.68 -7.77 9.98
CA THR A 116 17.23 -9.03 9.45
C THR A 116 16.69 -9.30 8.06
N PHE A 117 17.37 -10.14 7.28
CA PHE A 117 17.00 -10.40 5.89
C PHE A 117 16.75 -11.89 5.66
N ALA A 118 15.60 -12.24 5.07
CA ALA A 118 15.29 -13.60 4.67
C ALA A 118 16.11 -14.02 3.44
N ASP A 119 16.19 -13.18 2.42
CA ASP A 119 17.07 -13.33 1.25
C ASP A 119 17.96 -12.09 1.07
N ASP A 120 19.15 -12.11 1.68
CA ASP A 120 20.15 -11.07 1.43
C ASP A 120 20.82 -11.34 0.07
N ARG A 121 20.47 -10.52 -0.93
CA ARG A 121 21.01 -10.68 -2.30
C ARG A 121 22.44 -10.12 -2.42
N LEU A 122 22.89 -9.31 -1.46
CA LEU A 122 24.20 -8.68 -1.45
C LEU A 122 25.21 -9.51 -0.66
N ALA A 123 24.77 -10.18 0.43
CA ALA A 123 25.63 -11.03 1.25
C ALA A 123 25.05 -12.46 1.30
N PRO A 124 25.59 -13.41 0.52
CA PRO A 124 25.17 -14.79 0.58
C PRO A 124 25.53 -15.42 1.93
N PRO A 125 24.78 -16.45 2.40
CA PRO A 125 25.05 -17.08 3.66
C PRO A 125 26.45 -17.70 3.73
N SER A 126 27.02 -17.76 4.91
CA SER A 126 28.28 -18.45 5.18
C SER A 126 28.13 -19.96 5.02
N GLY A 127 29.20 -20.63 4.56
CA GLY A 127 29.25 -22.09 4.36
C GLY A 127 28.81 -22.55 2.96
N ARG A 128 29.52 -23.59 2.46
CA ARG A 128 29.33 -24.13 1.10
C ARG A 128 27.94 -24.72 0.90
N VAL A 129 27.45 -25.50 1.86
CA VAL A 129 26.13 -26.14 1.81
C VAL A 129 25.03 -25.11 1.78
N ALA A 130 25.05 -24.10 2.67
CA ALA A 130 24.05 -23.06 2.74
C ALA A 130 23.99 -22.23 1.44
N ARG A 131 25.16 -21.91 0.84
CA ARG A 131 25.22 -21.22 -0.46
C ARG A 131 24.66 -22.05 -1.60
N TRP A 132 24.98 -23.36 -1.63
CA TRP A 132 24.44 -24.27 -2.65
C TRP A 132 22.93 -24.43 -2.52
N THR A 133 22.44 -24.71 -1.31
CA THR A 133 20.99 -24.82 -1.01
C THR A 133 20.25 -23.55 -1.41
N ARG A 134 20.76 -22.38 -1.03
CA ARG A 134 20.17 -21.10 -1.45
C ARG A 134 20.14 -20.95 -2.98
N ARG A 135 21.25 -21.28 -3.68
CA ARG A 135 21.34 -21.19 -5.14
C ARG A 135 20.30 -22.09 -5.83
N LEU A 136 20.09 -23.30 -5.31
CA LEU A 136 19.09 -24.24 -5.82
C LEU A 136 17.65 -23.72 -5.56
N LEU A 137 17.33 -23.42 -4.31
CA LEU A 137 15.97 -23.03 -3.92
C LEU A 137 15.54 -21.69 -4.51
N ARG A 138 16.46 -20.77 -4.78
CA ARG A 138 16.14 -19.50 -5.47
C ARG A 138 15.71 -19.66 -6.93
N ARG A 139 16.05 -20.77 -7.58
CA ARG A 139 15.61 -21.07 -8.95
C ARG A 139 14.17 -21.58 -9.01
N LEU A 140 13.64 -22.04 -7.90
CA LEU A 140 12.29 -22.55 -7.79
C LEU A 140 11.35 -21.42 -7.36
N PRO A 141 10.18 -21.27 -8.02
CA PRO A 141 9.22 -20.23 -7.64
C PRO A 141 8.69 -20.46 -6.22
N SER A 142 8.22 -19.39 -5.58
CA SER A 142 7.55 -19.51 -4.29
C SER A 142 6.32 -20.40 -4.37
N VAL A 143 6.17 -21.27 -3.38
CA VAL A 143 4.98 -22.12 -3.19
C VAL A 143 3.98 -21.44 -2.25
N LEU A 144 4.45 -20.63 -1.29
CA LEU A 144 3.60 -20.04 -0.27
C LEU A 144 2.98 -18.69 -0.67
N THR A 145 3.58 -17.98 -1.64
CA THR A 145 3.08 -16.69 -2.12
C THR A 145 2.04 -16.88 -3.23
N PRO A 146 0.87 -16.21 -3.16
CA PRO A 146 -0.09 -16.23 -4.25
C PRO A 146 0.48 -15.65 -5.55
N LEU A 147 0.20 -16.28 -6.69
CA LEU A 147 0.62 -15.80 -8.02
C LEU A 147 0.11 -14.38 -8.34
N GLU A 148 -1.01 -14.02 -7.78
CA GLU A 148 -1.67 -12.73 -7.98
C GLU A 148 -1.12 -11.62 -7.10
N ASP A 149 -0.31 -11.95 -6.08
CA ASP A 149 0.38 -10.95 -5.27
C ASP A 149 1.53 -10.30 -6.06
N ALA A 150 1.64 -8.99 -5.99
CA ALA A 150 2.67 -8.25 -6.71
C ALA A 150 4.10 -8.63 -6.29
N SER A 151 4.28 -9.20 -5.09
CA SER A 151 5.58 -9.67 -4.62
C SER A 151 6.03 -11.00 -5.20
N PHE A 152 5.13 -11.75 -5.86
CA PHE A 152 5.44 -13.11 -6.33
C PHE A 152 6.74 -13.19 -7.14
N ARG A 153 7.04 -12.17 -7.94
CA ARG A 153 8.27 -12.10 -8.76
C ARG A 153 9.56 -12.05 -7.95
N ASP A 154 9.49 -11.53 -6.73
CA ASP A 154 10.63 -11.42 -5.82
C ASP A 154 10.74 -12.63 -4.87
N MET A 155 9.69 -13.48 -4.83
CA MET A 155 9.58 -14.62 -3.93
C MET A 155 10.00 -15.91 -4.62
N ASN A 156 10.64 -16.79 -3.85
CA ASN A 156 11.13 -18.10 -4.30
C ASN A 156 11.11 -19.08 -3.11
N LEU A 157 11.43 -20.33 -3.36
CA LEU A 157 11.39 -21.37 -2.31
C LEU A 157 12.40 -21.10 -1.17
N TRP A 158 13.49 -20.41 -1.44
CA TRP A 158 14.42 -19.97 -0.38
C TRP A 158 13.76 -18.95 0.55
N THR A 159 13.06 -17.95 0.00
CA THR A 159 12.31 -16.97 0.80
C THR A 159 11.20 -17.63 1.59
N ASP A 160 10.50 -18.61 1.02
CA ASP A 160 9.47 -19.39 1.72
C ASP A 160 10.04 -20.06 2.95
N LEU A 161 11.15 -20.80 2.81
CA LEU A 161 11.82 -21.49 3.92
C LEU A 161 12.24 -20.52 5.04
N ARG A 162 12.85 -19.38 4.65
CA ARG A 162 13.30 -18.37 5.60
C ARG A 162 12.17 -17.67 6.31
N LEU A 163 11.06 -17.40 5.62
CA LEU A 163 9.87 -16.81 6.23
C LEU A 163 9.15 -17.79 7.17
N VAL A 164 9.02 -19.06 6.79
CA VAL A 164 8.47 -20.09 7.69
C VAL A 164 9.30 -20.16 8.98
N ARG A 165 10.63 -20.13 8.84
CA ARG A 165 11.52 -20.09 10.00
C ARG A 165 11.31 -18.83 10.84
N ALA A 166 11.23 -17.63 10.22
CA ALA A 166 11.02 -16.38 10.93
C ALA A 166 9.69 -16.32 11.69
N VAL A 167 8.65 -16.94 11.14
CA VAL A 167 7.32 -17.00 11.78
C VAL A 167 7.29 -18.02 12.94
N ARG A 168 8.04 -19.13 12.85
CA ARG A 168 7.88 -20.27 13.76
C ARG A 168 8.98 -20.47 14.80
N SER A 169 10.22 -20.07 14.50
CA SER A 169 11.41 -20.54 15.25
C SER A 169 11.99 -19.53 16.22
N ALA A 170 11.46 -18.32 16.30
CA ALA A 170 12.00 -17.33 17.22
C ALA A 170 10.87 -16.73 18.07
N PRO A 171 11.12 -16.49 19.35
CA PRO A 171 10.13 -15.90 20.22
C PRO A 171 9.69 -14.53 19.69
N ALA A 172 8.39 -14.33 19.56
CA ALA A 172 7.76 -13.06 19.27
C ALA A 172 6.38 -13.08 19.91
N ASP A 173 6.01 -12.00 20.56
CA ASP A 173 4.69 -11.85 21.17
C ASP A 173 3.69 -11.37 20.14
N VAL A 174 4.14 -10.52 19.20
CA VAL A 174 3.35 -10.01 18.08
C VAL A 174 4.06 -10.24 16.75
N LEU A 175 3.36 -10.84 15.80
CA LEU A 175 3.79 -10.98 14.41
C LEU A 175 2.95 -10.04 13.52
N VAL A 176 3.62 -9.13 12.83
CA VAL A 176 2.97 -8.15 11.96
C VAL A 176 3.26 -8.46 10.49
N GLY A 177 2.23 -8.65 9.67
CA GLY A 177 2.35 -8.75 8.22
C GLY A 177 1.96 -7.42 7.56
N THR A 178 2.69 -7.00 6.53
CA THR A 178 2.51 -5.67 5.93
C THR A 178 1.99 -5.71 4.50
N ARG A 179 1.51 -6.88 4.05
CA ARG A 179 0.93 -7.08 2.72
C ARG A 179 0.21 -8.42 2.64
N PRO A 180 -0.66 -8.63 1.61
CA PRO A 180 -1.49 -9.84 1.55
C PRO A 180 -0.74 -11.16 1.64
N SER A 181 0.38 -11.33 0.93
CA SER A 181 1.14 -12.60 0.99
C SER A 181 1.69 -12.89 2.38
N LEU A 182 2.15 -11.87 3.11
CA LEU A 182 2.68 -11.99 4.46
C LEU A 182 1.55 -12.18 5.49
N ASN A 183 0.44 -11.45 5.34
CA ASN A 183 -0.75 -11.62 6.17
C ASN A 183 -1.33 -13.04 6.05
N LEU A 184 -1.42 -13.57 4.81
CA LEU A 184 -1.85 -14.94 4.55
C LEU A 184 -0.90 -15.97 5.16
N LEU A 185 0.42 -15.70 5.14
CA LEU A 185 1.42 -16.55 5.80
C LEU A 185 1.18 -16.61 7.32
N LEU A 186 0.96 -15.45 7.96
CA LEU A 186 0.65 -15.37 9.39
C LEU A 186 -0.66 -16.09 9.73
N ALA A 187 -1.72 -15.84 8.99
CA ALA A 187 -3.03 -16.48 9.17
C ALA A 187 -2.98 -18.01 9.07
N GLU A 188 -1.97 -18.56 8.39
CA GLU A 188 -1.81 -19.98 8.17
C GLU A 188 -0.80 -20.65 9.11
N LEU A 189 0.29 -19.97 9.49
CA LEU A 189 1.45 -20.59 10.10
C LEU A 189 1.87 -20.00 11.45
N ALA A 190 1.27 -18.92 11.91
CA ALA A 190 1.61 -18.35 13.21
C ALA A 190 1.38 -19.39 14.34
N PRO A 191 2.30 -19.49 15.30
CA PRO A 191 2.11 -20.36 16.47
C PRO A 191 0.88 -19.95 17.29
N ARG A 192 0.26 -20.90 17.99
CA ARG A 192 -0.86 -20.62 18.89
C ARG A 192 -0.42 -19.70 20.03
N GLY A 193 -1.26 -18.75 20.42
CA GLY A 193 -0.99 -17.80 21.50
C GLY A 193 -0.03 -16.67 21.11
N VAL A 194 0.38 -16.54 19.84
CA VAL A 194 1.09 -15.39 19.32
C VAL A 194 0.08 -14.45 18.66
N VAL A 195 0.12 -13.19 19.04
CA VAL A 195 -0.74 -12.16 18.39
C VAL A 195 -0.35 -11.99 16.94
N THR A 196 -1.34 -12.05 16.04
CA THR A 196 -1.13 -11.86 14.61
C THR A 196 -1.84 -10.60 14.13
N LEU A 197 -1.08 -9.63 13.65
CA LEU A 197 -1.58 -8.37 13.13
C LEU A 197 -1.32 -8.27 11.62
N GLY A 198 -2.38 -8.22 10.84
CA GLY A 198 -2.27 -7.89 9.42
C GLY A 198 -2.37 -6.38 9.21
N GLN A 199 -1.50 -5.81 8.39
CA GLN A 199 -1.70 -4.46 7.86
C GLN A 199 -2.11 -4.56 6.39
N ASP A 200 -3.19 -3.89 6.02
CA ASP A 200 -3.60 -3.80 4.64
C ASP A 200 -3.58 -2.33 4.17
N HIS A 201 -2.70 -2.06 3.21
CA HIS A 201 -2.46 -0.72 2.68
C HIS A 201 -3.31 -0.42 1.43
N ARG A 202 -4.35 -1.23 1.17
CA ARG A 202 -5.25 -1.08 0.02
C ARG A 202 -6.67 -1.45 0.43
N HIS A 203 -7.65 -0.95 -0.32
CA HIS A 203 -9.02 -1.41 -0.17
C HIS A 203 -9.22 -2.78 -0.87
N LEU A 204 -10.08 -3.61 -0.31
CA LEU A 204 -10.28 -5.01 -0.74
C LEU A 204 -10.65 -5.17 -2.24
N PRO A 205 -11.54 -4.35 -2.86
CA PRO A 205 -11.83 -4.40 -4.29
C PRO A 205 -10.62 -4.14 -5.20
N GLY A 206 -9.58 -3.47 -4.71
CA GLY A 206 -8.34 -3.20 -5.45
C GLY A 206 -7.46 -4.42 -5.70
N TYR A 207 -7.78 -5.58 -5.11
CA TYR A 207 -7.07 -6.83 -5.34
C TYR A 207 -7.65 -7.63 -6.50
N ARG A 208 -6.80 -8.41 -7.18
CA ARG A 208 -7.26 -9.36 -8.20
C ARG A 208 -8.23 -10.36 -7.59
N PRO A 209 -9.29 -10.79 -8.31
CA PRO A 209 -10.36 -11.62 -7.75
C PRO A 209 -9.90 -12.87 -7.00
N ALA A 210 -8.86 -13.54 -7.50
CA ALA A 210 -8.35 -14.75 -6.88
C ALA A 210 -7.64 -14.48 -5.54
N LEU A 211 -6.83 -13.40 -5.47
CA LEU A 211 -6.18 -12.98 -4.22
C LEU A 211 -7.23 -12.49 -3.22
N ARG A 212 -8.20 -11.70 -3.66
CA ARG A 212 -9.32 -11.25 -2.83
C ARG A 212 -10.09 -12.41 -2.20
N ALA A 213 -10.39 -13.46 -2.98
CA ALA A 213 -11.06 -14.65 -2.46
C ALA A 213 -10.23 -15.39 -1.39
N GLU A 214 -8.91 -15.36 -1.48
CA GLU A 214 -8.03 -15.93 -0.44
C GLU A 214 -7.97 -15.05 0.80
N ILE A 215 -7.88 -13.75 0.65
CA ILE A 215 -7.95 -12.77 1.74
C ILE A 215 -9.23 -13.01 2.56
N VAL A 216 -10.40 -12.98 1.91
CA VAL A 216 -11.69 -13.19 2.57
C VAL A 216 -11.76 -14.54 3.31
N ARG A 217 -11.18 -15.59 2.73
CA ARG A 217 -11.21 -16.93 3.35
C ARG A 217 -10.30 -17.07 4.57
N ARG A 218 -9.22 -16.28 4.65
CA ARG A 218 -8.11 -16.56 5.57
C ARG A 218 -7.85 -15.47 6.60
N TYR A 219 -8.13 -14.20 6.29
CA TYR A 219 -7.84 -13.09 7.22
C TYR A 219 -8.65 -13.16 8.52
N GLY A 220 -9.79 -13.83 8.52
CA GLY A 220 -10.55 -14.11 9.76
C GLY A 220 -9.80 -14.91 10.81
N ARG A 221 -8.62 -15.47 10.48
CA ARG A 221 -7.75 -16.18 11.43
C ARG A 221 -6.69 -15.29 12.08
N LEU A 222 -6.53 -14.08 11.61
CA LEU A 222 -5.67 -13.09 12.26
C LEU A 222 -6.32 -12.61 13.56
N THR A 223 -5.51 -12.25 14.55
CA THR A 223 -6.00 -11.61 15.78
C THR A 223 -6.58 -10.24 15.48
N ALA A 224 -5.88 -9.45 14.66
CA ALA A 224 -6.36 -8.14 14.20
C ALA A 224 -5.92 -7.83 12.76
N LEU A 225 -6.66 -6.94 12.10
CA LEU A 225 -6.32 -6.37 10.81
C LEU A 225 -6.46 -4.85 10.89
N THR A 226 -5.38 -4.14 10.55
CA THR A 226 -5.43 -2.68 10.41
C THR A 226 -5.62 -2.27 8.95
N THR A 227 -6.45 -1.26 8.77
CA THR A 227 -6.67 -0.56 7.50
C THR A 227 -6.30 0.91 7.66
N LEU A 228 -6.09 1.60 6.55
CA LEU A 228 -5.65 3.00 6.58
C LEU A 228 -6.81 4.00 6.63
N THR A 229 -8.02 3.58 6.23
CA THR A 229 -9.20 4.42 6.08
C THR A 229 -10.44 3.68 6.58
N GLU A 230 -11.46 4.44 6.99
CA GLU A 230 -12.74 3.87 7.43
C GLU A 230 -13.47 3.18 6.27
N ALA A 231 -13.41 3.73 5.06
CA ALA A 231 -13.98 3.09 3.88
C ALA A 231 -13.33 1.72 3.60
N ALA A 232 -11.99 1.60 3.76
CA ALA A 232 -11.32 0.31 3.64
C ALA A 232 -11.74 -0.65 4.76
N ARG A 233 -11.84 -0.18 6.02
CA ARG A 233 -12.31 -0.97 7.17
C ARG A 233 -13.71 -1.50 6.94
N ALA A 234 -14.65 -0.66 6.49
CA ALA A 234 -16.02 -1.06 6.19
C ALA A 234 -16.08 -2.18 5.14
N GLY A 235 -15.29 -2.06 4.05
CA GLY A 235 -15.23 -3.11 3.03
C GLY A 235 -14.64 -4.44 3.54
N PHE A 236 -13.69 -4.40 4.49
CA PHE A 236 -13.20 -5.61 5.16
C PHE A 236 -14.21 -6.14 6.18
N ALA A 237 -14.94 -5.29 6.90
CA ALA A 237 -15.96 -5.69 7.85
C ALA A 237 -17.09 -6.49 7.18
N GLU A 238 -17.57 -6.03 6.04
CA GLU A 238 -18.54 -6.77 5.24
C GLU A 238 -17.98 -8.12 4.79
N ALA A 239 -16.78 -8.13 4.24
CA ALA A 239 -16.16 -9.34 3.68
C ALA A 239 -15.73 -10.39 4.71
N LEU A 240 -15.46 -9.98 5.94
CA LEU A 240 -15.00 -10.82 7.05
C LEU A 240 -16.08 -10.99 8.13
N ALA A 241 -17.33 -10.64 7.84
CA ALA A 241 -18.44 -10.80 8.76
C ALA A 241 -18.51 -12.24 9.31
N GLY A 242 -18.81 -12.37 10.60
CA GLY A 242 -18.87 -13.66 11.30
C GLY A 242 -17.50 -14.28 11.65
N THR A 243 -16.38 -13.59 11.39
CA THR A 243 -15.05 -14.02 11.85
C THR A 243 -14.61 -13.24 13.09
N PRO A 244 -13.74 -13.80 13.95
CA PRO A 244 -13.30 -13.17 15.19
C PRO A 244 -12.24 -12.06 14.99
N VAL A 245 -11.78 -11.78 13.76
CA VAL A 245 -10.71 -10.82 13.52
C VAL A 245 -11.15 -9.39 13.94
N ARG A 246 -10.33 -8.74 14.75
CA ARG A 246 -10.55 -7.34 15.15
C ARG A 246 -10.13 -6.40 14.02
N LEU A 247 -11.03 -5.57 13.54
CA LEU A 247 -10.74 -4.57 12.50
C LEU A 247 -10.52 -3.21 13.15
N VAL A 248 -9.41 -2.55 12.79
CA VAL A 248 -9.02 -1.25 13.36
C VAL A 248 -8.54 -0.34 12.24
N THR A 249 -8.99 0.92 12.22
CA THR A 249 -8.44 1.94 11.33
C THR A 249 -7.29 2.66 12.03
N ILE A 250 -6.11 2.58 11.42
CA ILE A 250 -4.95 3.39 11.83
C ILE A 250 -4.37 4.01 10.57
N PRO A 251 -4.54 5.33 10.39
CA PRO A 251 -4.07 6.02 9.19
C PRO A 251 -2.54 6.07 9.12
N ASN A 252 -2.02 6.38 7.95
CA ASN A 252 -0.61 6.71 7.81
C ASN A 252 -0.27 7.97 8.58
N ALA A 253 0.81 7.96 9.34
CA ALA A 253 1.33 9.18 9.93
C ALA A 253 2.00 10.07 8.87
N LEU A 254 1.76 11.39 8.99
CA LEU A 254 2.44 12.40 8.19
C LEU A 254 3.96 12.33 8.48
N PRO A 255 4.78 12.14 7.44
CA PRO A 255 6.22 12.09 7.64
C PRO A 255 6.81 13.50 7.82
N THR A 256 7.93 13.60 8.51
CA THR A 256 8.74 14.82 8.53
C THR A 256 9.27 15.11 7.11
N LEU A 257 9.09 16.34 6.68
CA LEU A 257 9.50 16.84 5.37
C LEU A 257 10.57 17.92 5.51
N SER A 258 11.51 17.95 4.58
CA SER A 258 12.47 19.03 4.40
C SER A 258 11.80 20.29 3.86
N GLY A 259 12.46 21.42 4.00
CA GLY A 259 12.01 22.73 3.51
C GLY A 259 10.82 23.32 4.28
N GLY A 260 10.44 24.53 3.93
CA GLY A 260 9.34 25.29 4.51
C GLY A 260 7.97 24.98 3.90
N PRO A 261 6.92 25.70 4.31
CA PRO A 261 5.62 25.69 3.63
C PRO A 261 5.73 26.30 2.23
N SER A 262 4.82 25.92 1.35
CA SER A 262 4.70 26.54 0.04
C SER A 262 4.13 27.97 0.19
N ARG A 263 4.74 28.91 -0.55
CA ARG A 263 4.20 30.28 -0.71
C ARG A 263 3.16 30.39 -1.82
N ARG A 264 3.03 29.34 -2.65
CA ARG A 264 2.12 29.27 -3.82
C ARG A 264 2.35 30.38 -4.84
N GLU A 265 3.60 30.83 -4.95
CA GLU A 265 4.01 31.90 -5.87
C GLU A 265 4.48 31.36 -7.24
N GLU A 266 5.20 30.22 -7.23
CA GLU A 266 5.67 29.62 -8.47
C GLU A 266 4.49 28.99 -9.23
N PRO A 267 4.34 29.23 -10.54
CA PRO A 267 3.25 28.66 -11.34
C PRO A 267 3.52 27.17 -11.67
N VAL A 268 3.62 26.35 -10.65
CA VAL A 268 3.92 24.93 -10.74
C VAL A 268 2.78 24.09 -10.21
N VAL A 269 2.26 23.23 -11.07
CA VAL A 269 1.40 22.10 -10.73
C VAL A 269 2.28 20.89 -10.52
N LEU A 270 2.21 20.25 -9.36
CA LEU A 270 3.04 19.10 -9.02
C LEU A 270 2.19 17.85 -8.87
N ALA A 271 2.68 16.73 -9.39
CA ALA A 271 2.18 15.39 -9.13
C ALA A 271 3.36 14.46 -8.85
N ALA A 272 3.16 13.43 -8.03
CA ALA A 272 4.23 12.51 -7.72
C ALA A 272 3.77 11.07 -7.49
N GLY A 273 4.59 10.11 -7.92
CA GLY A 273 4.32 8.71 -7.69
C GLY A 273 5.03 7.76 -8.66
N ARG A 274 4.76 6.48 -8.53
CA ARG A 274 5.26 5.48 -9.48
C ARG A 274 4.57 5.63 -10.83
N PHE A 275 5.31 5.56 -11.93
CA PHE A 275 4.74 5.58 -13.28
C PHE A 275 4.09 4.24 -13.62
N VAL A 276 2.90 4.04 -13.04
CA VAL A 276 2.04 2.86 -13.21
C VAL A 276 0.60 3.30 -13.47
N ARG A 277 -0.21 2.43 -14.09
CA ARG A 277 -1.60 2.75 -14.46
C ARG A 277 -2.45 3.26 -13.29
N ALA A 278 -2.21 2.74 -12.08
CA ALA A 278 -2.98 3.11 -10.90
C ALA A 278 -2.86 4.61 -10.55
N LYS A 279 -1.72 5.24 -10.86
CA LYS A 279 -1.47 6.66 -10.54
C LYS A 279 -2.11 7.66 -11.51
N GLY A 280 -2.61 7.20 -12.65
CA GLY A 280 -3.46 8.00 -13.53
C GLY A 280 -2.78 9.18 -14.21
N PHE A 281 -1.46 9.23 -14.29
CA PHE A 281 -0.75 10.35 -14.94
C PHE A 281 -1.13 10.54 -16.41
N ASP A 282 -1.56 9.48 -17.08
CA ASP A 282 -2.14 9.55 -18.42
C ASP A 282 -3.47 10.34 -18.45
N LEU A 283 -4.25 10.32 -17.38
CA LEU A 283 -5.46 11.14 -17.23
C LEU A 283 -5.07 12.60 -16.93
N LEU A 284 -4.08 12.79 -16.04
CA LEU A 284 -3.59 14.12 -15.68
C LEU A 284 -3.03 14.89 -16.88
N ILE A 285 -2.19 14.24 -17.69
CA ILE A 285 -1.63 14.87 -18.90
C ILE A 285 -2.75 15.28 -19.87
N ARG A 286 -3.78 14.44 -20.06
CA ARG A 286 -4.96 14.81 -20.87
C ARG A 286 -5.75 15.96 -20.29
N ALA A 287 -5.94 15.99 -18.98
CA ALA A 287 -6.66 17.08 -18.30
C ALA A 287 -5.88 18.41 -18.36
N TYR A 288 -4.56 18.34 -18.34
CA TYR A 288 -3.70 19.53 -18.37
C TYR A 288 -3.50 20.10 -19.78
N ALA A 289 -3.55 19.26 -20.81
CA ALA A 289 -3.26 19.67 -22.18
C ALA A 289 -4.08 20.89 -22.68
N PRO A 290 -5.41 20.96 -22.50
CA PRO A 290 -6.18 22.15 -22.94
C PRO A 290 -5.91 23.40 -22.11
N LEU A 291 -5.23 23.29 -20.97
CA LEU A 291 -4.92 24.43 -20.10
C LEU A 291 -3.63 25.15 -20.48
N VAL A 292 -2.80 24.55 -21.32
CA VAL A 292 -1.50 25.11 -21.72
C VAL A 292 -1.65 26.44 -22.43
N GLU A 293 -2.60 26.55 -23.37
CA GLU A 293 -2.89 27.79 -24.10
C GLU A 293 -3.48 28.88 -23.20
N LYS A 294 -4.35 28.47 -22.27
CA LYS A 294 -5.02 29.36 -21.32
C LYS A 294 -4.09 29.88 -20.22
N HIS A 295 -3.13 29.05 -19.81
CA HIS A 295 -2.22 29.30 -18.69
C HIS A 295 -0.74 29.11 -19.12
N PRO A 296 -0.20 29.84 -20.08
CA PRO A 296 1.12 29.58 -20.67
C PRO A 296 2.29 29.72 -19.69
N GLY A 297 2.09 30.44 -18.57
CA GLY A 297 3.10 30.56 -17.52
C GLY A 297 3.21 29.34 -16.60
N TRP A 298 2.22 28.43 -16.59
CA TRP A 298 2.21 27.28 -15.69
C TRP A 298 2.96 26.08 -16.26
N ARG A 299 3.54 25.28 -15.36
CA ARG A 299 4.24 24.04 -15.69
C ARG A 299 3.68 22.88 -14.85
N LEU A 300 3.43 21.74 -15.49
CA LEU A 300 3.10 20.49 -14.81
C LEU A 300 4.38 19.66 -14.63
N ARG A 301 4.76 19.42 -13.38
CA ARG A 301 5.91 18.59 -13.01
C ARG A 301 5.44 17.27 -12.38
N ILE A 302 5.79 16.16 -13.02
CA ILE A 302 5.42 14.82 -12.54
C ILE A 302 6.68 14.09 -12.08
N HIS A 303 6.87 13.98 -10.77
CA HIS A 303 8.03 13.30 -10.19
C HIS A 303 7.80 11.82 -10.00
N GLY A 304 8.69 10.99 -10.54
CA GLY A 304 8.56 9.56 -10.35
C GLY A 304 9.46 8.69 -11.19
N SER A 305 9.13 7.41 -11.23
CA SER A 305 9.74 6.42 -12.12
C SER A 305 8.82 5.21 -12.25
N GLY A 306 8.99 4.44 -13.31
CA GLY A 306 8.22 3.21 -13.49
C GLY A 306 8.05 2.79 -14.95
N ALA A 307 7.44 1.63 -15.15
CA ALA A 307 7.34 0.98 -16.45
C ALA A 307 6.51 1.74 -17.51
N ARG A 308 5.82 2.80 -17.13
CA ARG A 308 5.03 3.61 -18.06
C ARG A 308 5.71 4.93 -18.47
N HIS A 309 6.97 5.13 -18.09
CA HIS A 309 7.71 6.36 -18.41
C HIS A 309 7.65 6.70 -19.90
N ASP A 310 8.03 5.76 -20.77
CA ASP A 310 8.11 6.00 -22.22
C ASP A 310 6.72 6.29 -22.82
N ARG A 311 5.69 5.55 -22.39
CA ARG A 311 4.33 5.80 -22.83
C ARG A 311 3.79 7.18 -22.41
N LEU A 312 4.16 7.67 -21.22
CA LEU A 312 3.78 9.02 -20.80
C LEU A 312 4.51 10.09 -21.62
N ARG A 313 5.78 9.85 -21.95
CA ARG A 313 6.56 10.73 -22.83
C ARG A 313 5.98 10.77 -24.24
N GLU A 314 5.61 9.62 -24.80
CA GLU A 314 4.91 9.54 -26.09
C GLU A 314 3.62 10.37 -26.07
N GLN A 315 2.79 10.20 -25.03
CA GLN A 315 1.54 10.94 -24.88
C GLN A 315 1.76 12.47 -24.77
N ILE A 316 2.79 12.92 -24.08
CA ILE A 316 3.17 14.36 -24.00
C ILE A 316 3.52 14.89 -25.39
N ALA A 317 4.27 14.13 -26.19
CA ALA A 317 4.63 14.49 -27.55
C ALA A 317 3.42 14.50 -28.50
N GLU A 318 2.56 13.47 -28.44
CA GLU A 318 1.32 13.37 -29.21
C GLU A 318 0.36 14.55 -28.97
N LEU A 319 0.32 15.05 -27.73
CA LEU A 319 -0.51 16.20 -27.35
C LEU A 319 0.17 17.57 -27.57
N GLY A 320 1.44 17.59 -28.00
CA GLY A 320 2.17 18.82 -28.25
C GLY A 320 2.47 19.69 -27.01
N VAL A 321 2.48 19.09 -25.80
CA VAL A 321 2.60 19.84 -24.53
C VAL A 321 3.98 19.70 -23.86
N GLY A 322 5.00 19.31 -24.64
CA GLY A 322 6.35 19.04 -24.11
C GLY A 322 7.02 20.21 -23.40
N ASP A 323 6.73 21.44 -23.82
CA ASP A 323 7.28 22.66 -23.20
C ASP A 323 6.64 22.99 -21.83
N HIS A 324 5.52 22.35 -21.50
CA HIS A 324 4.72 22.62 -20.31
C HIS A 324 4.59 21.44 -19.34
N VAL A 325 4.92 20.22 -19.78
CA VAL A 325 4.79 18.98 -18.98
C VAL A 325 6.12 18.26 -18.88
N GLU A 326 6.65 18.16 -17.67
CA GLU A 326 7.94 17.56 -17.38
C GLU A 326 7.78 16.22 -16.61
N LEU A 327 8.40 15.15 -17.11
CA LEU A 327 8.58 13.91 -16.36
C LEU A 327 9.94 13.94 -15.67
N LEU A 328 9.94 14.04 -14.35
CA LEU A 328 11.15 14.24 -13.55
C LEU A 328 11.45 13.01 -12.70
N PRO A 329 12.72 12.73 -12.41
CA PRO A 329 13.09 11.66 -11.51
C PRO A 329 12.56 11.91 -10.10
N ARG A 330 12.66 10.89 -9.24
CA ARG A 330 12.36 11.04 -7.81
C ARG A 330 13.31 12.08 -7.20
N THR A 331 12.74 12.89 -6.33
CA THR A 331 13.47 13.98 -5.66
C THR A 331 13.08 14.04 -4.18
N ASP A 332 13.73 14.94 -3.45
CA ASP A 332 13.28 15.38 -2.14
C ASP A 332 11.90 16.05 -2.29
N MET A 333 10.86 15.31 -1.85
CA MET A 333 9.48 15.76 -2.05
C MET A 333 9.16 17.00 -1.21
N GLY A 334 9.76 17.14 -0.02
CA GLY A 334 9.55 18.32 0.81
C GLY A 334 9.95 19.62 0.10
N ARG A 335 11.11 19.64 -0.55
CA ARG A 335 11.59 20.78 -1.34
C ARG A 335 10.81 20.97 -2.63
N ALA A 336 10.38 19.89 -3.29
CA ALA A 336 9.56 20.00 -4.49
C ALA A 336 8.19 20.60 -4.18
N LEU A 337 7.56 20.19 -3.08
CA LEU A 337 6.27 20.73 -2.61
C LEU A 337 6.40 22.19 -2.16
N GLU A 338 7.50 22.58 -1.51
CA GLU A 338 7.75 23.95 -1.10
C GLU A 338 7.69 24.94 -2.28
N ARG A 339 8.17 24.51 -3.45
CA ARG A 339 8.20 25.33 -4.69
C ARG A 339 6.94 25.25 -5.54
N ALA A 340 6.06 24.30 -5.30
CA ALA A 340 4.83 24.15 -6.06
C ALA A 340 3.70 24.97 -5.47
N SER A 341 2.75 25.38 -6.30
CA SER A 341 1.53 26.09 -5.87
C SER A 341 0.32 25.17 -5.78
N VAL A 342 0.26 24.16 -6.64
CA VAL A 342 -0.86 23.22 -6.75
C VAL A 342 -0.31 21.79 -6.73
N TYR A 343 -0.98 20.91 -6.00
CA TYR A 343 -0.73 19.47 -6.07
C TYR A 343 -1.93 18.74 -6.68
N VAL A 344 -1.67 17.76 -7.56
CA VAL A 344 -2.74 16.98 -8.20
C VAL A 344 -2.60 15.51 -7.91
N LEU A 345 -3.67 14.90 -7.42
CA LEU A 345 -3.80 13.45 -7.27
C LEU A 345 -4.75 12.90 -8.35
N SER A 346 -4.19 12.37 -9.42
CA SER A 346 -4.95 11.79 -10.55
C SER A 346 -5.14 10.27 -10.45
N SER A 347 -4.94 9.70 -9.28
CA SER A 347 -4.92 8.24 -9.07
C SER A 347 -6.28 7.60 -9.35
N ARG A 348 -6.25 6.43 -9.99
CA ARG A 348 -7.43 5.57 -10.17
C ARG A 348 -7.76 4.78 -8.92
N PHE A 349 -6.75 4.50 -8.11
CA PHE A 349 -6.86 3.73 -6.87
C PHE A 349 -5.76 4.16 -5.90
N GLU A 350 -6.14 4.39 -4.65
CA GLU A 350 -5.22 4.59 -3.53
C GLU A 350 -5.62 3.70 -2.34
N GLY A 351 -4.75 3.59 -1.36
CA GLY A 351 -5.12 3.15 -0.03
C GLY A 351 -5.30 4.37 0.87
N MET A 352 -4.21 5.12 1.04
CA MET A 352 -4.16 6.43 1.66
C MET A 352 -2.92 7.13 1.10
N PRO A 353 -3.07 8.12 0.23
CA PRO A 353 -1.95 8.72 -0.50
C PRO A 353 -1.12 9.64 0.38
N LEU A 354 0.04 9.17 0.88
CA LEU A 354 0.95 9.97 1.71
C LEU A 354 1.33 11.30 1.05
N VAL A 355 1.57 11.32 -0.26
CA VAL A 355 1.98 12.55 -0.96
C VAL A 355 0.87 13.61 -0.94
N LEU A 356 -0.39 13.21 -0.85
CA LEU A 356 -1.51 14.14 -0.66
C LEU A 356 -1.42 14.81 0.71
N LEU A 357 -1.22 14.03 1.79
CA LEU A 357 -0.96 14.58 3.13
C LEU A 357 0.27 15.49 3.15
N GLU A 358 1.34 15.07 2.48
CA GLU A 358 2.56 15.86 2.36
C GLU A 358 2.29 17.20 1.68
N ALA A 359 1.50 17.22 0.60
CA ALA A 359 1.12 18.44 -0.11
C ALA A 359 0.23 19.35 0.74
N MET A 360 -0.79 18.80 1.40
CA MET A 360 -1.68 19.53 2.30
C MET A 360 -0.89 20.15 3.47
N SER A 361 0.02 19.39 4.09
CA SER A 361 0.85 19.87 5.21
C SER A 361 1.80 21.00 4.82
N LYS A 362 2.19 21.08 3.54
CA LYS A 362 2.98 22.18 2.98
C LYS A 362 2.12 23.37 2.55
N GLY A 363 0.82 23.28 2.65
CA GLY A 363 -0.11 24.36 2.32
C GLY A 363 -0.31 24.56 0.83
N LEU A 364 -0.19 23.52 0.01
CA LEU A 364 -0.56 23.59 -1.41
C LEU A 364 -2.08 23.56 -1.58
N ALA A 365 -2.58 24.23 -2.61
CA ALA A 365 -3.92 23.96 -3.09
C ALA A 365 -3.94 22.55 -3.71
N VAL A 366 -4.81 21.67 -3.22
CA VAL A 366 -4.87 20.30 -3.72
C VAL A 366 -6.09 20.08 -4.60
N VAL A 367 -5.92 19.34 -5.70
CA VAL A 367 -7.00 18.86 -6.56
C VAL A 367 -6.85 17.34 -6.68
N ALA A 368 -7.90 16.58 -6.37
CA ALA A 368 -7.81 15.14 -6.34
C ALA A 368 -9.01 14.46 -7.01
N PHE A 369 -8.78 13.37 -7.74
CA PHE A 369 -9.86 12.43 -8.00
C PHE A 369 -10.33 11.83 -6.68
N ASP A 370 -11.63 11.79 -6.46
CA ASP A 370 -12.25 11.02 -5.38
C ASP A 370 -12.21 9.53 -5.72
N CYS A 371 -11.00 8.98 -5.75
CA CYS A 371 -10.81 7.56 -5.99
C CYS A 371 -11.12 6.75 -4.71
N PRO A 372 -11.59 5.48 -4.87
CA PRO A 372 -12.01 4.67 -3.73
C PRO A 372 -10.95 4.58 -2.62
N ALA A 373 -11.38 4.83 -1.39
CA ALA A 373 -10.66 4.73 -0.13
C ALA A 373 -9.43 5.64 -0.02
N GLY A 374 -9.66 6.90 0.30
CA GLY A 374 -8.55 7.79 0.67
C GLY A 374 -8.86 9.28 0.55
N PRO A 375 -8.95 9.87 -0.63
CA PRO A 375 -9.01 11.33 -0.78
C PRO A 375 -10.17 12.00 -0.05
N ALA A 376 -11.38 11.44 -0.12
CA ALA A 376 -12.57 11.99 0.57
C ALA A 376 -12.51 11.89 2.11
N GLU A 377 -11.62 11.06 2.67
CA GLU A 377 -11.38 11.04 4.13
C GLU A 377 -10.30 12.06 4.56
N MET A 378 -9.62 12.70 3.59
CA MET A 378 -8.49 13.59 3.83
C MET A 378 -8.78 15.03 3.40
N ILE A 379 -9.67 15.22 2.44
CA ILE A 379 -10.03 16.51 1.84
C ILE A 379 -11.51 16.82 2.12
N GLU A 380 -11.77 18.00 2.65
CA GLU A 380 -13.09 18.60 2.67
C GLU A 380 -13.24 19.48 1.41
N ASP A 381 -14.10 19.01 0.48
CA ASP A 381 -14.24 19.64 -0.83
C ASP A 381 -14.62 21.12 -0.74
N GLY A 382 -13.90 21.97 -1.45
CA GLY A 382 -14.07 23.42 -1.49
C GLY A 382 -13.54 24.17 -0.24
N VAL A 383 -13.06 23.47 0.79
CA VAL A 383 -12.52 24.05 2.02
C VAL A 383 -10.99 23.99 2.03
N ASP A 384 -10.41 22.79 1.96
CA ASP A 384 -8.96 22.53 2.04
C ASP A 384 -8.39 21.85 0.80
N GLY A 385 -9.24 21.61 -0.23
CA GLY A 385 -8.91 21.08 -1.53
C GLY A 385 -10.14 20.99 -2.42
N LEU A 386 -9.96 20.47 -3.63
CA LEU A 386 -11.05 20.17 -4.56
C LEU A 386 -11.06 18.65 -4.84
N LEU A 387 -12.23 18.04 -4.65
CA LEU A 387 -12.50 16.66 -5.03
C LEU A 387 -13.29 16.64 -6.35
N VAL A 388 -12.86 15.81 -7.28
CA VAL A 388 -13.56 15.63 -8.55
C VAL A 388 -13.91 14.16 -8.77
N PRO A 389 -14.96 13.86 -9.55
CA PRO A 389 -15.37 12.48 -9.81
C PRO A 389 -14.20 11.62 -10.32
N PRO A 390 -14.11 10.35 -9.88
CA PRO A 390 -12.97 9.50 -10.22
C PRO A 390 -12.89 9.25 -11.72
N ARG A 391 -11.71 9.48 -12.31
CA ARG A 391 -11.39 9.31 -13.74
C ARG A 391 -12.11 10.28 -14.68
N ASP A 392 -12.81 11.24 -14.19
CA ASP A 392 -13.45 12.29 -14.98
C ASP A 392 -12.39 13.34 -15.36
N VAL A 393 -11.92 13.27 -16.63
CA VAL A 393 -10.86 14.14 -17.15
C VAL A 393 -11.36 15.57 -17.29
N ASP A 394 -12.61 15.76 -17.68
CA ASP A 394 -13.19 17.08 -17.92
C ASP A 394 -13.42 17.81 -16.58
N ALA A 395 -13.92 17.10 -15.57
CA ALA A 395 -14.03 17.64 -14.22
C ALA A 395 -12.66 18.00 -13.63
N LEU A 396 -11.62 17.17 -13.87
CA LEU A 396 -10.25 17.47 -13.43
C LEU A 396 -9.71 18.72 -14.16
N THR A 397 -9.96 18.86 -15.46
CA THR A 397 -9.60 20.04 -16.24
C THR A 397 -10.25 21.29 -15.67
N ALA A 398 -11.55 21.25 -15.43
CA ALA A 398 -12.31 22.39 -14.89
C ALA A 398 -11.83 22.80 -13.48
N ALA A 399 -11.56 21.82 -12.61
CA ALA A 399 -11.04 22.09 -11.27
C ALA A 399 -9.62 22.69 -11.31
N LEU A 400 -8.76 22.17 -12.20
CA LEU A 400 -7.44 22.74 -12.44
C LEU A 400 -7.56 24.18 -12.98
N ASP A 401 -8.38 24.42 -14.00
CA ASP A 401 -8.59 25.75 -14.56
C ASP A 401 -8.97 26.77 -13.47
N ARG A 402 -9.90 26.41 -12.59
CA ARG A 402 -10.31 27.25 -11.45
C ARG A 402 -9.13 27.63 -10.55
N VAL A 403 -8.33 26.65 -10.10
CA VAL A 403 -7.21 26.95 -9.19
C VAL A 403 -6.03 27.62 -9.87
N LEU A 404 -5.87 27.49 -11.20
CA LEU A 404 -4.85 28.19 -11.96
C LEU A 404 -5.24 29.64 -12.23
N SER A 405 -6.52 29.91 -12.51
CA SER A 405 -7.05 31.25 -12.78
C SER A 405 -7.24 32.10 -11.52
N ASP A 406 -7.73 31.48 -10.43
CA ASP A 406 -8.15 32.17 -9.21
C ASP A 406 -7.08 32.02 -8.10
N ARG A 407 -6.34 33.11 -7.87
CA ARG A 407 -5.30 33.17 -6.84
C ARG A 407 -5.91 33.11 -5.43
N ASP A 408 -7.03 33.79 -5.21
CA ASP A 408 -7.66 33.86 -3.89
C ASP A 408 -8.22 32.48 -3.48
N LEU A 409 -8.83 31.75 -4.44
CA LEU A 409 -9.25 30.38 -4.23
C LEU A 409 -8.03 29.50 -3.87
N ARG A 410 -6.96 29.59 -4.66
CA ARG A 410 -5.73 28.80 -4.43
C ARG A 410 -5.11 29.09 -3.07
N ASP A 411 -5.06 30.37 -2.67
CA ASP A 411 -4.54 30.78 -1.37
C ASP A 411 -5.44 30.33 -0.21
N ARG A 412 -6.76 30.43 -0.36
CA ARG A 412 -7.73 29.98 0.63
C ARG A 412 -7.61 28.48 0.89
N LEU A 413 -7.65 27.65 -0.16
CA LEU A 413 -7.49 26.20 -0.05
C LEU A 413 -6.16 25.82 0.59
N GLY A 414 -5.05 26.42 0.11
CA GLY A 414 -3.73 26.11 0.61
C GLY A 414 -3.50 26.58 2.06
N LYS A 415 -4.14 27.63 2.52
CA LYS A 415 -4.08 28.07 3.93
C LYS A 415 -4.85 27.14 4.86
N ALA A 416 -5.96 26.55 4.40
CA ALA A 416 -6.79 25.64 5.19
C ALA A 416 -6.17 24.22 5.28
N ALA A 417 -5.55 23.74 4.21
CA ALA A 417 -5.05 22.37 4.08
C ALA A 417 -4.16 21.84 5.22
N PRO A 418 -3.21 22.63 5.82
CA PRO A 418 -2.38 22.12 6.90
C PRO A 418 -3.16 21.70 8.16
N ALA A 419 -4.24 22.40 8.52
CA ALA A 419 -5.04 22.09 9.69
C ALA A 419 -5.65 20.67 9.61
N SER A 420 -6.11 20.27 8.42
CA SER A 420 -6.68 18.94 8.19
C SER A 420 -5.64 17.81 8.31
N THR A 421 -4.35 18.15 8.25
CA THR A 421 -3.27 17.17 8.43
C THR A 421 -2.90 16.90 9.90
N ASP A 422 -3.39 17.69 10.85
CA ASP A 422 -3.03 17.54 12.26
C ASP A 422 -3.44 16.19 12.86
N ALA A 423 -4.58 15.63 12.41
CA ALA A 423 -5.02 14.29 12.83
C ALA A 423 -4.05 13.17 12.41
N TYR A 424 -3.21 13.43 11.42
CA TYR A 424 -2.25 12.47 10.87
C TYR A 424 -0.82 12.67 11.37
N ARG A 425 -0.57 13.60 12.29
CA ARG A 425 0.74 13.75 12.93
C ARG A 425 1.09 12.51 13.74
N LEU A 426 2.38 12.18 13.84
CA LEU A 426 2.85 11.01 14.60
C LEU A 426 2.39 11.03 16.06
N GLU A 427 2.31 12.22 16.67
CA GLU A 427 1.83 12.42 18.03
C GLU A 427 0.36 12.02 18.23
N ARG A 428 -0.42 11.97 17.15
CA ARG A 428 -1.83 11.51 17.15
C ARG A 428 -1.94 10.04 16.71
N VAL A 429 -1.21 9.66 15.68
CA VAL A 429 -1.27 8.29 15.11
C VAL A 429 -0.50 7.29 15.96
N GLY A 430 0.64 7.69 16.52
CA GLY A 430 1.47 6.81 17.35
C GLY A 430 0.71 6.18 18.52
N PRO A 431 -0.02 6.96 19.34
CA PRO A 431 -0.83 6.42 20.44
C PRO A 431 -1.91 5.42 20.01
N LEU A 432 -2.39 5.46 18.74
CA LEU A 432 -3.31 4.44 18.22
C LEU A 432 -2.60 3.09 18.13
N TRP A 433 -1.34 3.08 17.72
CA TRP A 433 -0.52 1.87 17.68
C TRP A 433 -0.23 1.33 19.06
N SER A 434 0.18 2.17 20.03
CA SER A 434 0.42 1.76 21.42
C SER A 434 -0.82 1.11 22.03
N ARG A 435 -1.97 1.80 21.97
CA ARG A 435 -3.25 1.26 22.45
C ARG A 435 -3.63 -0.08 21.81
N LEU A 436 -3.43 -0.22 20.48
CA LEU A 436 -3.71 -1.48 19.83
C LEU A 436 -2.80 -2.61 20.33
N MET A 437 -1.49 -2.35 20.49
CA MET A 437 -0.55 -3.35 21.02
C MET A 437 -0.90 -3.75 22.44
N ASP A 438 -1.17 -2.80 23.31
CA ASP A 438 -1.58 -3.06 24.71
C ASP A 438 -2.85 -3.91 24.76
N ASP A 439 -3.88 -3.52 24.01
CA ASP A 439 -5.14 -4.26 23.94
C ASP A 439 -4.99 -5.71 23.43
N LEU A 440 -4.08 -5.93 22.48
CA LEU A 440 -3.86 -7.26 21.90
C LEU A 440 -3.01 -8.15 22.83
N LEU A 441 -2.03 -7.58 23.53
CA LEU A 441 -1.16 -8.30 24.45
C LEU A 441 -1.86 -8.67 25.75
N HIS A 442 -2.77 -7.81 26.26
CA HIS A 442 -3.52 -8.10 27.49
C HIS A 442 -4.66 -9.10 27.31
N ARG A 443 -5.11 -9.36 26.07
CA ARG A 443 -6.19 -10.31 25.77
C ARG A 443 -5.69 -11.70 25.33
N SER A 444 -4.40 -11.84 25.10
CA SER A 444 -3.75 -13.11 24.66
C SER A 444 -3.14 -13.85 25.83
#